data_a357e1ede20faac98ec545849f6adb3c
#
_entry.id   a357e1ede20faac98ec545849f6adb3c
#
_cell.length_a   1.000
_cell.length_b   1.000
_cell.length_c   1.000
_cell.angle_alpha   90.00
_cell.angle_beta   90.00
_cell.angle_gamma   90.00
#
_symmetry.space_group_name_H-M   'P 1'
#
loop_
_entity.id
_entity.type
_entity.pdbx_description
1 polymer ?
#
loop_
_entity_poly.entity_id
_entity_poly.type
_entity_poly.pdbx_seq_one_letter_code
_entity_poly.pdbx_strand_id
1 'polypeptide(L)'
;MFSMKKTVFTSSAAVAALVLAACGSGSAETSAPQTSAATTSAAATSASATSSQATTSASPSPTLEGPAETGALLTALEQGLAARPGGIVVQADEEDETQDSFDLDIVVDGVKHELTVFADGSIADEETSDDADDVARATAAQVLAADAVRTAAEGRGGQVATDLDLDDQNGALVWEVDFEDARGNAVGSVKVDALTGEVLPAE
;
A
#
# COMPACT_ATOMS: atom_id res chain seq x y z
N MET A 1 -19.71 -1.88 -25.33
CA MET A 1 -18.78 -2.61 -26.21
C MET A 1 -17.78 -1.59 -26.73
N PHE A 2 -16.79 -1.25 -25.91
CA PHE A 2 -15.69 -0.36 -26.30
C PHE A 2 -14.39 -1.12 -26.07
N SER A 3 -13.83 -1.62 -27.16
CA SER A 3 -12.54 -2.30 -27.19
C SER A 3 -11.44 -1.25 -27.13
N MET A 4 -10.75 -1.09 -26.01
CA MET A 4 -9.52 -0.32 -25.93
C MET A 4 -8.36 -1.20 -26.38
N LYS A 5 -7.74 -0.83 -27.48
CA LYS A 5 -6.55 -1.47 -28.02
C LYS A 5 -5.35 -1.08 -27.17
N LYS A 6 -4.73 -2.04 -26.52
CA LYS A 6 -3.39 -1.89 -25.91
C LYS A 6 -2.39 -1.44 -26.97
N THR A 7 -1.79 -0.29 -26.79
CA THR A 7 -0.72 0.24 -27.64
C THR A 7 0.61 -0.17 -27.02
N VAL A 8 1.27 -1.14 -27.62
CA VAL A 8 2.62 -1.56 -27.26
C VAL A 8 3.60 -0.47 -27.70
N PHE A 9 4.25 0.20 -26.77
CA PHE A 9 5.39 1.07 -27.03
C PHE A 9 6.68 0.28 -26.87
N THR A 10 7.27 -0.11 -27.96
CA THR A 10 8.65 -0.58 -28.02
C THR A 10 9.58 0.64 -28.04
N SER A 11 10.30 0.90 -26.95
CA SER A 11 11.39 1.88 -26.90
C SER A 11 12.73 1.15 -26.87
N SER A 12 13.48 1.36 -27.92
CA SER A 12 14.83 0.83 -28.16
C SER A 12 15.88 1.51 -27.32
N ALA A 13 16.84 0.70 -26.91
CA ALA A 13 18.03 0.99 -26.13
C ALA A 13 18.96 2.08 -26.71
N ALA A 14 19.61 2.81 -25.83
CA ALA A 14 20.90 3.45 -26.09
C ALA A 14 21.81 3.27 -24.86
N VAL A 15 22.82 2.46 -25.05
CA VAL A 15 23.96 2.24 -24.15
C VAL A 15 24.87 3.46 -24.17
N ALA A 16 25.20 4.01 -23.00
CA ALA A 16 26.36 4.88 -22.84
C ALA A 16 27.07 4.57 -21.52
N ALA A 17 28.19 3.88 -21.66
CA ALA A 17 29.14 3.63 -20.59
C ALA A 17 29.97 4.90 -20.30
N LEU A 18 30.05 5.29 -19.02
CA LEU A 18 31.10 6.21 -18.55
C LEU A 18 31.64 5.70 -17.21
N VAL A 19 32.87 5.23 -17.28
CA VAL A 19 33.75 4.90 -16.15
C VAL A 19 34.41 6.16 -15.65
N LEU A 20 34.33 6.46 -14.35
CA LEU A 20 35.27 7.36 -13.68
C LEU A 20 35.51 6.87 -12.25
N ALA A 21 36.70 6.40 -12.03
CA ALA A 21 37.28 6.11 -10.73
C ALA A 21 37.75 7.39 -10.07
N ALA A 22 37.51 7.55 -8.78
CA ALA A 22 38.29 8.43 -7.91
C ALA A 22 38.32 7.89 -6.49
N CYS A 23 39.50 7.47 -6.05
CA CYS A 23 39.87 7.20 -4.68
C CYS A 23 39.86 8.46 -3.82
N GLY A 24 39.41 8.35 -2.59
CA GLY A 24 39.55 9.40 -1.57
C GLY A 24 39.51 8.79 -0.18
N SER A 25 40.70 8.51 0.37
CA SER A 25 40.91 8.11 1.78
C SER A 25 40.78 9.32 2.70
N GLY A 26 40.18 9.16 3.86
CA GLY A 26 40.13 10.21 4.90
C GLY A 26 39.72 9.66 6.26
N SER A 27 40.67 9.65 7.13
CA SER A 27 40.84 9.06 8.46
C SER A 27 39.84 9.50 9.54
N ALA A 28 39.75 8.60 10.49
CA ALA A 28 39.22 8.59 11.85
C ALA A 28 39.33 9.88 12.67
N GLU A 29 38.30 10.12 13.53
CA GLU A 29 38.59 10.53 14.92
C GLU A 29 37.46 10.08 15.88
N THR A 30 37.94 9.47 16.94
CA THR A 30 37.29 8.94 18.12
C THR A 30 36.88 10.07 19.06
N SER A 31 35.69 10.04 19.66
CA SER A 31 35.44 10.51 21.02
C SER A 31 34.10 10.00 21.56
N ALA A 32 34.16 9.18 22.57
CA ALA A 32 33.13 8.93 23.60
C ALA A 32 33.72 9.46 24.94
N PRO A 33 33.03 9.38 26.08
CA PRO A 33 31.60 9.47 26.43
C PRO A 33 31.34 10.53 27.50
N GLN A 34 30.09 10.90 27.79
CA GLN A 34 29.74 11.42 29.13
C GLN A 34 28.34 10.98 29.58
N THR A 35 28.38 10.27 30.66
CA THR A 35 27.35 9.87 31.59
C THR A 35 26.80 11.06 32.38
N SER A 36 25.49 11.18 32.55
CA SER A 36 24.92 11.69 33.82
C SER A 36 23.48 11.29 33.98
N ALA A 37 23.23 10.55 35.02
CA ALA A 37 21.93 10.21 35.55
C ALA A 37 21.37 11.37 36.39
N ALA A 38 20.08 11.56 36.39
CA ALA A 38 19.35 12.10 37.54
C ALA A 38 17.87 11.68 37.47
N THR A 39 17.50 10.87 38.40
CA THR A 39 16.20 10.54 38.94
C THR A 39 15.44 11.78 39.41
N THR A 40 14.13 11.86 39.18
CA THR A 40 13.18 12.28 40.23
C THR A 40 11.74 11.88 39.90
N SER A 41 11.14 11.32 40.93
CA SER A 41 9.81 10.77 41.11
C SER A 41 8.72 11.84 41.37
N ALA A 42 7.46 11.39 41.31
CA ALA A 42 6.22 11.93 41.89
C ALA A 42 5.32 12.67 40.90
N ALA A 43 4.03 12.53 40.90
CA ALA A 43 2.99 11.94 41.72
C ALA A 43 1.65 12.09 40.95
N ALA A 44 0.73 11.20 41.22
CA ALA A 44 -0.65 11.16 40.69
C ALA A 44 -1.47 12.43 41.05
N THR A 45 -2.36 12.81 40.12
CA THR A 45 -3.60 13.46 40.52
C THR A 45 -4.73 13.07 39.56
N SER A 46 -5.67 12.30 40.07
CA SER A 46 -6.97 12.03 39.46
C SER A 46 -7.80 13.30 39.43
N ALA A 47 -8.38 13.61 38.29
CA ALA A 47 -9.50 14.51 38.20
C ALA A 47 -10.58 13.92 37.30
N SER A 48 -11.65 13.45 37.94
CA SER A 48 -12.92 13.16 37.33
C SER A 48 -13.56 14.46 36.85
N ALA A 49 -14.01 14.54 35.61
CA ALA A 49 -14.93 15.56 35.16
C ALA A 49 -15.95 14.94 34.20
N THR A 50 -17.08 14.79 34.75
CA THR A 50 -18.48 14.84 34.36
C THR A 50 -18.82 15.04 32.88
N SER A 51 -19.61 14.08 32.40
CA SER A 51 -20.43 14.11 31.19
C SER A 51 -21.17 15.40 30.94
N SER A 52 -21.12 15.87 29.71
CA SER A 52 -22.19 16.64 29.11
C SER A 52 -22.55 16.02 27.76
N GLN A 53 -23.67 15.30 27.73
CA GLN A 53 -24.31 14.83 26.52
C GLN A 53 -24.87 16.05 25.78
N ALA A 54 -24.31 16.30 24.58
CA ALA A 54 -25.00 17.09 23.58
C ALA A 54 -25.64 16.12 22.60
N THR A 55 -26.95 15.93 22.73
CA THR A 55 -27.77 15.22 21.75
C THR A 55 -27.94 16.11 20.52
N THR A 56 -27.11 15.91 19.51
CA THR A 56 -27.40 16.33 18.14
C THR A 56 -28.04 15.16 17.42
N SER A 57 -29.33 15.29 17.14
CA SER A 57 -30.09 14.36 16.29
C SER A 57 -29.59 14.51 14.86
N ALA A 58 -28.61 13.67 14.47
CA ALA A 58 -28.25 13.47 13.09
C ALA A 58 -29.12 12.34 12.55
N SER A 59 -29.81 12.63 11.44
CA SER A 59 -30.55 11.64 10.64
C SER A 59 -29.62 10.47 10.32
N PRO A 60 -29.98 9.21 10.55
CA PRO A 60 -29.12 8.10 10.21
C PRO A 60 -29.01 7.98 8.69
N SER A 61 -27.86 8.37 8.14
CA SER A 61 -27.38 7.74 6.91
C SER A 61 -27.29 6.25 7.18
N PRO A 62 -27.56 5.37 6.22
CA PRO A 62 -27.36 3.94 6.42
C PRO A 62 -25.89 3.74 6.75
N THR A 63 -25.60 3.48 8.01
CA THR A 63 -24.29 3.07 8.47
C THR A 63 -24.08 1.66 7.88
N LEU A 64 -23.20 1.56 6.92
CA LEU A 64 -22.66 0.27 6.51
C LEU A 64 -21.83 -0.22 7.70
N GLU A 65 -22.46 -1.01 8.59
CA GLU A 65 -21.80 -1.48 9.81
C GLU A 65 -20.89 -2.66 9.44
N GLY A 66 -19.64 -2.54 9.79
CA GLY A 66 -18.59 -3.57 9.58
C GLY A 66 -17.57 -3.16 8.50
N PRO A 67 -16.52 -3.95 8.37
CA PRO A 67 -15.54 -3.80 7.28
C PRO A 67 -16.09 -4.33 5.96
N ALA A 68 -15.52 -3.88 4.85
CA ALA A 68 -15.70 -4.47 3.53
C ALA A 68 -15.15 -5.91 3.49
N GLU A 69 -15.57 -6.69 2.50
CA GLU A 69 -14.94 -7.97 2.19
C GLU A 69 -13.57 -7.72 1.53
N THR A 70 -12.51 -8.24 2.13
CA THR A 70 -11.12 -8.08 1.67
C THR A 70 -10.42 -9.42 1.51
N GLY A 71 -11.14 -10.52 1.72
CA GLY A 71 -10.55 -11.85 1.86
C GLY A 71 -9.81 -12.33 0.62
N ALA A 72 -10.34 -12.09 -0.58
CA ALA A 72 -9.73 -12.49 -1.84
C ALA A 72 -8.44 -11.69 -2.08
N LEU A 73 -8.50 -10.37 -2.04
CA LEU A 73 -7.35 -9.48 -2.22
C LEU A 73 -6.25 -9.77 -1.20
N LEU A 74 -6.58 -9.86 0.10
CA LEU A 74 -5.57 -10.16 1.14
C LEU A 74 -4.93 -11.54 0.95
N THR A 75 -5.69 -12.53 0.47
CA THR A 75 -5.16 -13.86 0.16
C THR A 75 -4.20 -13.80 -1.02
N ALA A 76 -4.53 -13.06 -2.06
CA ALA A 76 -3.65 -12.86 -3.22
C ALA A 76 -2.34 -12.17 -2.81
N LEU A 77 -2.42 -11.09 -2.00
CA LEU A 77 -1.24 -10.41 -1.46
C LEU A 77 -0.34 -11.36 -0.66
N GLU A 78 -0.93 -12.19 0.21
CA GLU A 78 -0.19 -13.18 1.01
C GLU A 78 0.52 -14.23 0.14
N GLN A 79 -0.16 -14.75 -0.87
CA GLN A 79 0.39 -15.74 -1.79
C GLN A 79 1.50 -15.15 -2.66
N GLY A 80 1.31 -13.96 -3.21
CA GLY A 80 2.32 -13.24 -3.98
C GLY A 80 3.60 -12.99 -3.17
N LEU A 81 3.45 -12.50 -1.93
CA LEU A 81 4.57 -12.27 -1.01
C LEU A 81 5.23 -13.59 -0.56
N ALA A 82 4.49 -14.68 -0.46
CA ALA A 82 5.07 -16.01 -0.20
C ALA A 82 5.93 -16.50 -1.37
N ALA A 83 5.52 -16.20 -2.61
CA ALA A 83 6.30 -16.50 -3.82
C ALA A 83 7.53 -15.57 -4.00
N ARG A 84 7.46 -14.36 -3.44
CA ARG A 84 8.51 -13.32 -3.50
C ARG A 84 8.90 -12.84 -2.10
N PRO A 85 9.62 -13.66 -1.32
CA PRO A 85 10.00 -13.31 0.06
C PRO A 85 10.84 -12.03 0.12
N GLY A 86 10.46 -11.12 1.00
CA GLY A 86 11.11 -9.81 1.14
C GLY A 86 10.63 -8.77 0.14
N GLY A 87 9.67 -9.12 -0.71
CA GLY A 87 9.06 -8.20 -1.64
C GLY A 87 8.12 -7.18 -0.98
N ILE A 88 7.87 -6.11 -1.69
CA ILE A 88 6.89 -5.08 -1.35
C ILE A 88 5.91 -5.00 -2.52
N VAL A 89 4.65 -5.29 -2.27
CA VAL A 89 3.59 -5.11 -3.28
C VAL A 89 3.43 -3.62 -3.53
N VAL A 90 3.30 -3.22 -4.78
CA VAL A 90 3.02 -1.83 -5.19
C VAL A 90 1.69 -1.71 -5.92
N GLN A 91 1.19 -2.81 -6.47
CA GLN A 91 -0.10 -2.87 -7.17
C GLN A 91 -0.73 -4.25 -7.01
N ALA A 92 -2.04 -4.30 -6.99
CA ALA A 92 -2.84 -5.51 -7.05
C ALA A 92 -4.19 -5.19 -7.71
N ASP A 93 -4.49 -5.84 -8.82
CA ASP A 93 -5.73 -5.65 -9.59
C ASP A 93 -6.49 -6.97 -9.73
N GLU A 94 -7.80 -6.95 -9.54
CA GLU A 94 -8.67 -8.09 -9.87
C GLU A 94 -8.84 -8.21 -11.38
N GLU A 95 -8.57 -9.39 -11.95
CA GLU A 95 -8.71 -9.64 -13.37
C GLU A 95 -10.18 -9.81 -13.80
N ASP A 96 -10.69 -8.86 -14.58
CA ASP A 96 -12.08 -8.82 -15.07
C ASP A 96 -12.49 -10.03 -15.92
N GLU A 97 -11.54 -10.62 -16.67
CA GLU A 97 -11.82 -11.71 -17.61
C GLU A 97 -11.82 -13.08 -16.93
N THR A 98 -11.13 -13.21 -15.81
CA THR A 98 -11.04 -14.42 -14.99
C THR A 98 -11.27 -14.04 -13.54
N GLN A 99 -12.52 -13.88 -13.13
CA GLN A 99 -12.98 -13.41 -11.79
C GLN A 99 -12.38 -14.12 -10.55
N ASP A 100 -11.34 -14.92 -10.75
CA ASP A 100 -10.68 -15.72 -9.73
C ASP A 100 -9.16 -15.51 -9.73
N SER A 101 -8.66 -14.36 -10.20
CA SER A 101 -7.23 -14.05 -10.18
C SER A 101 -6.95 -12.57 -9.92
N PHE A 102 -5.74 -12.31 -9.40
CA PHE A 102 -5.22 -10.98 -9.19
C PHE A 102 -3.87 -10.85 -9.90
N ASP A 103 -3.67 -9.76 -10.59
CA ASP A 103 -2.37 -9.36 -11.08
C ASP A 103 -1.67 -8.52 -10.02
N LEU A 104 -0.44 -8.88 -9.67
CA LEU A 104 0.34 -8.29 -8.60
C LEU A 104 1.67 -7.77 -9.13
N ASP A 105 1.98 -6.52 -8.83
CA ASP A 105 3.30 -5.95 -8.98
C ASP A 105 4.04 -5.96 -7.64
N ILE A 106 5.16 -6.69 -7.58
CA ILE A 106 5.96 -6.86 -6.36
C ILE A 106 7.40 -6.45 -6.63
N VAL A 107 7.91 -5.50 -5.87
CA VAL A 107 9.32 -5.08 -5.92
C VAL A 107 10.15 -5.90 -4.95
N VAL A 108 11.17 -6.61 -5.49
CA VAL A 108 12.15 -7.40 -4.71
C VAL A 108 13.54 -6.97 -5.13
N ASP A 109 14.40 -6.57 -4.20
CA ASP A 109 15.80 -6.20 -4.46
C ASP A 109 15.97 -5.16 -5.58
N GLY A 110 14.99 -4.26 -5.72
CA GLY A 110 15.00 -3.18 -6.74
C GLY A 110 14.57 -3.63 -8.14
N VAL A 111 13.92 -4.77 -8.26
CA VAL A 111 13.32 -5.29 -9.50
C VAL A 111 11.82 -5.50 -9.27
N LYS A 112 10.99 -4.99 -10.16
CA LYS A 112 9.56 -5.26 -10.18
C LYS A 112 9.30 -6.60 -10.86
N HIS A 113 8.47 -7.42 -10.24
CA HIS A 113 7.97 -8.70 -10.73
C HIS A 113 6.47 -8.60 -10.91
N GLU A 114 5.99 -8.92 -12.08
CA GLU A 114 4.56 -9.05 -12.38
C GLU A 114 4.15 -10.52 -12.23
N LEU A 115 3.12 -10.77 -11.43
CA LEU A 115 2.61 -12.10 -11.09
C LEU A 115 1.11 -12.14 -11.27
N THR A 116 0.57 -13.19 -11.89
CA THR A 116 -0.84 -13.51 -11.75
C THR A 116 -1.03 -14.55 -10.65
N VAL A 117 -1.83 -14.24 -9.65
CA VAL A 117 -2.18 -15.12 -8.53
C VAL A 117 -3.62 -15.61 -8.72
N PHE A 118 -3.80 -16.92 -8.90
CA PHE A 118 -5.11 -17.53 -9.08
C PHE A 118 -5.74 -17.96 -7.76
N ALA A 119 -7.07 -18.01 -7.70
CA ALA A 119 -7.82 -18.41 -6.49
C ALA A 119 -7.48 -19.81 -5.97
N ASP A 120 -7.00 -20.70 -6.82
CA ASP A 120 -6.54 -22.03 -6.44
C ASP A 120 -5.13 -22.03 -5.81
N GLY A 121 -4.51 -20.89 -5.69
CA GLY A 121 -3.17 -20.69 -5.16
C GLY A 121 -2.03 -20.92 -6.16
N SER A 122 -2.35 -21.21 -7.42
CA SER A 122 -1.33 -21.25 -8.47
C SER A 122 -0.88 -19.83 -8.82
N ILE A 123 0.37 -19.71 -9.25
CA ILE A 123 0.99 -18.43 -9.60
C ILE A 123 1.65 -18.57 -10.97
N ALA A 124 1.40 -17.60 -11.85
CA ALA A 124 2.13 -17.41 -13.08
C ALA A 124 3.07 -16.21 -12.93
N ASP A 125 4.33 -16.38 -13.31
CA ASP A 125 5.28 -15.29 -13.49
C ASP A 125 5.14 -14.73 -14.89
N GLU A 126 4.91 -13.42 -15.02
CA GLU A 126 4.75 -12.80 -16.33
C GLU A 126 6.03 -12.10 -16.78
N GLU A 127 6.31 -10.94 -16.19
CA GLU A 127 7.45 -10.12 -16.59
C GLU A 127 8.23 -9.60 -15.40
N THR A 128 9.42 -9.10 -15.69
CA THR A 128 10.24 -8.36 -14.72
C THR A 128 10.68 -7.05 -15.35
N SER A 129 10.68 -5.97 -14.57
CA SER A 129 11.14 -4.66 -15.01
C SER A 129 11.99 -3.97 -13.95
N ASP A 130 12.80 -3.00 -14.39
CA ASP A 130 13.55 -2.09 -13.55
C ASP A 130 12.87 -0.72 -13.47
N ASP A 131 11.54 -0.72 -13.27
CA ASP A 131 10.78 0.51 -13.12
C ASP A 131 11.24 1.29 -11.88
N ALA A 132 11.94 2.40 -12.14
CA ALA A 132 12.56 3.18 -11.07
C ALA A 132 11.54 3.89 -10.17
N ASP A 133 10.36 4.21 -10.70
CA ASP A 133 9.32 4.90 -9.95
C ASP A 133 8.63 3.91 -8.98
N ASP A 134 8.33 2.69 -9.42
CA ASP A 134 7.79 1.64 -8.56
C ASP A 134 8.79 1.24 -7.47
N VAL A 135 10.06 1.10 -7.81
CA VAL A 135 11.13 0.82 -6.84
C VAL A 135 11.26 1.94 -5.81
N ALA A 136 11.16 3.19 -6.23
CA ALA A 136 11.22 4.34 -5.33
C ALA A 136 10.02 4.38 -4.38
N ARG A 137 8.80 4.17 -4.90
CA ARG A 137 7.56 4.11 -4.11
C ARG A 137 7.62 2.98 -3.09
N ALA A 138 7.95 1.76 -3.53
CA ALA A 138 8.11 0.61 -2.65
C ALA A 138 9.09 0.87 -1.50
N THR A 139 10.23 1.49 -1.81
CA THR A 139 11.26 1.80 -0.81
C THR A 139 10.82 2.86 0.20
N ALA A 140 9.99 3.81 -0.22
CA ALA A 140 9.51 4.91 0.62
C ALA A 140 8.31 4.52 1.50
N ALA A 141 7.48 3.57 1.10
CA ALA A 141 6.32 3.14 1.85
C ALA A 141 6.69 2.55 3.22
N GLN A 142 5.96 2.95 4.25
CA GLN A 142 6.10 2.43 5.62
C GLN A 142 4.89 1.60 6.05
N VAL A 143 3.76 1.79 5.41
CA VAL A 143 2.53 1.02 5.60
C VAL A 143 2.50 -0.09 4.56
N LEU A 144 2.31 -1.32 4.99
CA LEU A 144 2.23 -2.47 4.10
C LEU A 144 0.88 -2.49 3.36
N ALA A 145 0.88 -2.99 2.14
CA ALA A 145 -0.30 -3.16 1.30
C ALA A 145 -1.50 -3.77 2.06
N ALA A 146 -1.28 -4.88 2.75
CA ALA A 146 -2.33 -5.56 3.51
C ALA A 146 -2.90 -4.72 4.68
N ASP A 147 -2.10 -3.84 5.29
CA ASP A 147 -2.56 -2.97 6.36
C ASP A 147 -3.36 -1.78 5.79
N ALA A 148 -2.95 -1.26 4.64
CA ALA A 148 -3.70 -0.24 3.91
C ALA A 148 -5.08 -0.75 3.50
N VAL A 149 -5.18 -1.98 2.93
CA VAL A 149 -6.46 -2.61 2.58
C VAL A 149 -7.37 -2.75 3.80
N ARG A 150 -6.84 -3.22 4.94
CA ARG A 150 -7.63 -3.37 6.17
C ARG A 150 -8.14 -2.02 6.69
N THR A 151 -7.27 -1.00 6.65
CA THR A 151 -7.64 0.37 7.07
C THR A 151 -8.71 0.96 6.16
N ALA A 152 -8.55 0.83 4.85
CA ALA A 152 -9.51 1.33 3.86
C ALA A 152 -10.89 0.65 3.97
N ALA A 153 -10.91 -0.63 4.37
CA ALA A 153 -12.13 -1.42 4.49
C ALA A 153 -13.02 -1.04 5.69
N GLU A 154 -12.49 -0.28 6.66
CA GLU A 154 -13.25 0.09 7.86
C GLU A 154 -14.49 0.91 7.51
N GLY A 155 -15.65 0.52 8.06
CA GLY A 155 -16.93 1.20 7.84
C GLY A 155 -17.54 1.02 6.45
N ARG A 156 -17.05 0.06 5.64
CA ARG A 156 -17.48 -0.21 4.27
C ARG A 156 -18.22 -1.55 4.10
N GLY A 157 -18.90 -2.03 5.14
CA GLY A 157 -19.62 -3.31 5.11
C GLY A 157 -20.55 -3.46 3.90
N GLY A 158 -20.53 -4.64 3.28
CA GLY A 158 -21.29 -4.94 2.05
C GLY A 158 -20.63 -4.47 0.75
N GLN A 159 -19.40 -3.99 0.82
CA GLN A 159 -18.53 -3.73 -0.34
C GLN A 159 -17.40 -4.77 -0.38
N VAL A 160 -16.75 -4.91 -1.52
CA VAL A 160 -15.60 -5.79 -1.75
C VAL A 160 -14.44 -4.93 -2.20
N ALA A 161 -13.24 -5.14 -1.64
CA ALA A 161 -12.03 -4.51 -2.12
C ALA A 161 -11.48 -5.31 -3.30
N THR A 162 -11.29 -4.67 -4.44
CA THR A 162 -10.89 -5.29 -5.71
C THR A 162 -9.48 -4.91 -6.13
N ASP A 163 -9.10 -3.64 -5.93
CA ASP A 163 -7.83 -3.13 -6.44
C ASP A 163 -7.08 -2.35 -5.37
N LEU A 164 -5.76 -2.28 -5.54
CA LEU A 164 -4.85 -1.58 -4.66
C LEU A 164 -3.67 -1.03 -5.45
N ASP A 165 -3.43 0.28 -5.33
CA ASP A 165 -2.29 0.96 -5.97
C ASP A 165 -1.50 1.79 -4.97
N LEU A 166 -0.16 1.79 -5.13
CA LEU A 166 0.75 2.69 -4.43
C LEU A 166 1.19 3.80 -5.38
N ASP A 167 0.72 5.02 -5.16
CA ASP A 167 0.93 6.12 -6.09
C ASP A 167 1.38 7.41 -5.40
N ASP A 168 2.03 8.29 -6.19
CA ASP A 168 2.38 9.64 -5.77
C ASP A 168 1.27 10.61 -6.17
N GLN A 169 0.53 11.10 -5.19
CA GLN A 169 -0.54 12.06 -5.43
C GLN A 169 -0.25 13.40 -4.74
N ASN A 170 -0.08 14.45 -5.54
CA ASN A 170 0.19 15.82 -5.05
C ASN A 170 1.42 15.92 -4.10
N GLY A 171 2.40 15.02 -4.25
CA GLY A 171 3.60 14.95 -3.43
C GLY A 171 3.44 14.16 -2.12
N ALA A 172 2.34 13.45 -1.96
CA ALA A 172 2.12 12.46 -0.91
C ALA A 172 2.13 11.05 -1.52
N LEU A 173 2.79 10.11 -0.86
CA LEU A 173 2.73 8.69 -1.22
C LEU A 173 1.49 8.09 -0.58
N VAL A 174 0.60 7.53 -1.39
CA VAL A 174 -0.70 7.04 -0.96
C VAL A 174 -0.98 5.64 -1.48
N TRP A 175 -1.65 4.85 -0.68
CA TRP A 175 -2.36 3.66 -1.11
C TRP A 175 -3.76 4.07 -1.55
N GLU A 176 -4.16 3.73 -2.75
CA GLU A 176 -5.53 3.82 -3.21
C GLU A 176 -6.13 2.42 -3.25
N VAL A 177 -7.25 2.21 -2.57
CA VAL A 177 -7.97 0.93 -2.53
C VAL A 177 -9.33 1.14 -3.14
N ASP A 178 -9.63 0.41 -4.21
CA ASP A 178 -10.91 0.46 -4.90
C ASP A 178 -11.90 -0.58 -4.36
N PHE A 179 -13.17 -0.22 -4.44
CA PHE A 179 -14.26 -1.03 -3.90
C PHE A 179 -15.40 -1.19 -4.91
N GLU A 180 -16.00 -2.37 -4.88
CA GLU A 180 -17.22 -2.69 -5.60
C GLU A 180 -18.38 -3.04 -4.65
N ASP A 181 -19.62 -2.88 -5.14
CA ASP A 181 -20.80 -3.41 -4.46
C ASP A 181 -20.97 -4.92 -4.73
N ALA A 182 -21.87 -5.59 -4.02
CA ALA A 182 -22.16 -7.01 -4.19
C ALA A 182 -22.67 -7.42 -5.60
N ARG A 183 -22.78 -6.45 -6.52
CA ARG A 183 -23.16 -6.69 -7.91
C ARG A 183 -22.01 -6.47 -8.89
N GLY A 184 -20.82 -6.15 -8.39
CA GLY A 184 -19.66 -5.82 -9.21
C GLY A 184 -19.72 -4.41 -9.81
N ASN A 185 -20.37 -3.45 -9.14
CA ASN A 185 -20.30 -2.07 -9.59
C ASN A 185 -19.33 -1.30 -8.73
N ALA A 186 -18.43 -0.56 -9.36
CA ALA A 186 -17.51 0.33 -8.65
C ALA A 186 -18.26 1.36 -7.78
N VAL A 187 -17.88 1.46 -6.52
CA VAL A 187 -18.48 2.39 -5.53
C VAL A 187 -17.50 3.44 -5.04
N GLY A 188 -16.29 3.46 -5.58
CA GLY A 188 -15.24 4.43 -5.33
C GLY A 188 -14.08 3.90 -4.52
N SER A 189 -13.08 4.74 -4.33
CA SER A 189 -11.83 4.40 -3.65
C SER A 189 -11.69 5.03 -2.27
N VAL A 190 -10.75 4.49 -1.49
CA VAL A 190 -10.25 5.09 -0.24
C VAL A 190 -8.75 5.27 -0.37
N LYS A 191 -8.28 6.45 0.00
CA LYS A 191 -6.86 6.77 0.05
C LYS A 191 -6.33 6.67 1.47
N VAL A 192 -5.24 5.94 1.64
CA VAL A 192 -4.52 5.77 2.91
C VAL A 192 -3.10 6.30 2.73
N ASP A 193 -2.67 7.19 3.60
CA ASP A 193 -1.30 7.69 3.58
C ASP A 193 -0.31 6.54 3.79
N ALA A 194 0.59 6.34 2.84
CA ALA A 194 1.51 5.19 2.83
C ALA A 194 2.66 5.31 3.85
N LEU A 195 2.79 6.45 4.53
CA LEU A 195 3.78 6.67 5.58
C LEU A 195 3.16 6.53 6.98
N THR A 196 1.90 6.94 7.17
CA THR A 196 1.26 7.01 8.49
C THR A 196 0.14 6.00 8.69
N GLY A 197 -0.48 5.51 7.63
CA GLY A 197 -1.66 4.64 7.67
C GLY A 197 -2.97 5.39 7.95
N GLU A 198 -2.98 6.71 7.89
CA GLU A 198 -4.20 7.49 8.09
C GLU A 198 -5.05 7.53 6.81
N VAL A 199 -6.37 7.40 6.96
CA VAL A 199 -7.29 7.59 5.84
C VAL A 199 -7.34 9.06 5.46
N LEU A 200 -7.09 9.36 4.19
CA LEU A 200 -7.13 10.71 3.66
C LEU A 200 -8.58 11.12 3.31
N PRO A 201 -8.92 12.41 3.42
CA PRO A 201 -10.25 12.87 3.05
C PRO A 201 -10.49 12.69 1.55
N ALA A 202 -11.73 12.29 1.19
CA ALA A 202 -12.16 12.26 -0.20
C ALA A 202 -12.11 13.69 -0.79
N GLU A 203 -11.56 13.81 -2.01
CA GLU A 203 -11.50 15.08 -2.75
C GLU A 203 -12.84 15.45 -3.39
#